data_5a2634eb1a617359a0b96890e06af503
#
_entry.id   5a2634eb1a617359a0b96890e06af503
#
_cell.length_a   1.000
_cell.length_b   1.000
_cell.length_c   1.000
_cell.angle_alpha   90.00
_cell.angle_beta   90.00
_cell.angle_gamma   90.00
#
_symmetry.space_group_name_H-M   'P 1'
#
loop_
_entity.id
_entity.type
_entity.pdbx_description
1 polymer ?
#
loop_
_entity_poly.entity_id
_entity_poly.type
_entity_poly.pdbx_seq_one_letter_code
_entity_poly.pdbx_strand_id
1 'polypeptide(L)'
;MRGKALICYGRWNMDSLLRIFPQKRRDFWKVTADKAQEVCEIRLRVDRPVIIETSRGDFFLDHSGIWREEPYGAYSVTETEIRDLIAYLCQDSVYAYADEIRQGFLTVEGGHRIGLSGQAVLENENSLRTLKNISFVNIRVAHEIRGVADKILPELYKAGRFQNTLIVSPPGFGKTTLLRDLIRQ
;
A
#
# COMPACT_ATOMS: atom_id res chain seq x y z
N MET A 1 28.46 -10.67 11.76
CA MET A 1 27.97 -9.35 12.19
C MET A 1 27.10 -8.79 11.07
N ARG A 2 25.76 -8.83 11.23
CA ARG A 2 24.83 -8.26 10.25
C ARG A 2 24.64 -6.79 10.61
N GLY A 3 25.25 -5.87 9.88
CA GLY A 3 25.04 -4.44 10.00
C GLY A 3 23.58 -4.12 9.65
N LYS A 4 22.80 -3.66 10.62
CA LYS A 4 21.51 -3.03 10.39
C LYS A 4 21.77 -1.71 9.70
N ALA A 5 21.50 -1.63 8.39
CA ALA A 5 21.39 -0.36 7.72
C ALA A 5 20.22 0.41 8.39
N LEU A 6 20.54 1.48 9.09
CA LEU A 6 19.55 2.47 9.50
C LEU A 6 19.05 3.15 8.23
N ILE A 7 17.94 2.66 7.71
CA ILE A 7 17.27 3.28 6.58
C ILE A 7 16.45 4.44 7.16
N CYS A 8 16.87 5.68 6.92
CA CYS A 8 16.08 6.88 7.26
C CYS A 8 14.86 6.93 6.36
N TYR A 9 13.73 6.44 6.85
CA TYR A 9 12.43 6.56 6.20
C TYR A 9 11.88 7.97 6.39
N GLY A 10 11.64 8.68 5.32
CA GLY A 10 11.11 10.03 5.36
C GLY A 10 9.63 10.08 5.79
N ARG A 11 9.20 11.24 6.25
CA ARG A 11 7.81 11.62 6.64
C ARG A 11 6.73 11.29 5.60
N TRP A 12 7.11 10.94 4.38
CA TRP A 12 6.21 10.72 3.23
C TRP A 12 5.24 9.53 3.40
N ASN A 13 5.67 8.46 4.05
CA ASN A 13 4.82 7.26 4.17
C ASN A 13 3.64 7.43 5.13
N MET A 14 3.78 8.22 6.18
CA MET A 14 2.73 8.46 7.16
C MET A 14 1.55 9.22 6.54
N ASP A 15 1.83 10.36 5.90
CA ASP A 15 0.78 11.21 5.32
C ASP A 15 0.09 10.52 4.14
N SER A 16 0.85 9.79 3.30
CA SER A 16 0.28 9.08 2.15
C SER A 16 -0.64 7.93 2.57
N LEU A 17 -0.27 7.21 3.65
CA LEU A 17 -1.13 6.15 4.19
C LEU A 17 -2.43 6.70 4.78
N LEU A 18 -2.37 7.82 5.51
CA LEU A 18 -3.57 8.48 6.05
C LEU A 18 -4.51 8.97 4.96
N ARG A 19 -3.97 9.40 3.81
CA ARG A 19 -4.78 9.88 2.68
C ARG A 19 -5.59 8.79 1.98
N ILE A 20 -5.27 7.52 2.21
CA ILE A 20 -6.10 6.40 1.74
C ILE A 20 -7.47 6.42 2.43
N PHE A 21 -7.54 6.92 3.66
CA PHE A 21 -8.76 6.90 4.45
C PHE A 21 -9.50 8.25 4.44
N PRO A 22 -10.86 8.22 4.42
CA PRO A 22 -11.67 9.42 4.55
C PRO A 22 -11.29 10.24 5.79
N GLN A 23 -11.35 11.57 5.70
CA GLN A 23 -10.90 12.46 6.78
C GLN A 23 -11.52 12.13 8.14
N LYS A 24 -12.82 11.77 8.15
CA LYS A 24 -13.57 11.38 9.37
C LYS A 24 -13.03 10.13 10.07
N ARG A 25 -12.18 9.33 9.39
CA ARG A 25 -11.61 8.09 9.92
C ARG A 25 -10.10 8.16 10.19
N ARG A 26 -9.46 9.27 9.88
CA ARG A 26 -7.98 9.39 9.98
C ARG A 26 -7.46 9.27 11.41
N ASP A 27 -8.23 9.74 12.39
CA ASP A 27 -7.83 9.61 13.81
C ASP A 27 -7.71 8.14 14.21
N PHE A 28 -8.64 7.29 13.76
CA PHE A 28 -8.59 5.85 13.98
C PHE A 28 -7.34 5.21 13.36
N TRP A 29 -6.93 5.68 12.18
CA TRP A 29 -5.79 5.13 11.44
C TRP A 29 -4.44 5.76 11.81
N LYS A 30 -4.43 6.75 12.68
CA LYS A 30 -3.23 7.52 13.01
C LYS A 30 -2.11 6.64 13.57
N VAL A 31 -2.40 5.76 14.53
CA VAL A 31 -1.40 4.85 15.12
C VAL A 31 -0.79 3.94 14.06
N THR A 32 -1.60 3.45 13.11
CA THR A 32 -1.11 2.63 12.00
C THR A 32 -0.26 3.44 11.02
N ALA A 33 -0.64 4.68 10.74
CA ALA A 33 0.13 5.56 9.89
C ALA A 33 1.47 5.98 10.52
N ASP A 34 1.50 6.23 11.84
CA ASP A 34 2.73 6.51 12.57
C ASP A 34 3.72 5.33 12.49
N LYS A 35 3.20 4.10 12.33
CA LYS A 35 3.97 2.87 12.12
C LYS A 35 4.00 2.39 10.67
N ALA A 36 3.70 3.26 9.70
CA ALA A 36 3.56 2.89 8.28
C ALA A 36 4.76 2.11 7.73
N GLN A 37 5.94 2.32 8.28
CA GLN A 37 7.18 1.62 7.89
C GLN A 37 7.19 0.14 8.24
N GLU A 38 6.43 -0.26 9.25
CA GLU A 38 6.32 -1.64 9.68
C GLU A 38 5.19 -2.37 8.92
N VAL A 39 4.22 -1.61 8.38
CA VAL A 39 3.04 -2.15 7.72
C VAL A 39 3.36 -2.62 6.31
N CYS A 40 3.22 -3.90 6.04
CA CYS A 40 3.30 -4.46 4.69
C CYS A 40 1.94 -4.36 3.99
N GLU A 41 0.88 -4.72 4.73
CA GLU A 41 -0.47 -4.85 4.18
C GLU A 41 -1.53 -4.58 5.26
N ILE A 42 -2.65 -3.95 4.86
CA ILE A 42 -3.84 -3.78 5.69
C ILE A 42 -4.98 -4.54 5.04
N ARG A 43 -5.58 -5.48 5.77
CA ARG A 43 -6.68 -6.30 5.28
C ARG A 43 -7.98 -5.90 5.94
N LEU A 44 -8.91 -5.42 5.12
CA LEU A 44 -10.27 -5.05 5.52
C LEU A 44 -11.25 -6.05 4.92
N ARG A 45 -12.04 -6.69 5.74
CA ARG A 45 -13.06 -7.63 5.32
C ARG A 45 -14.33 -7.40 6.11
N VAL A 46 -15.47 -7.27 5.43
CA VAL A 46 -16.76 -7.02 6.07
C VAL A 46 -17.01 -8.00 7.20
N ASP A 47 -17.42 -7.48 8.37
CA ASP A 47 -17.71 -8.20 9.60
C ASP A 47 -16.54 -9.08 10.12
N ARG A 48 -15.32 -8.71 9.79
CA ARG A 48 -14.13 -9.38 10.29
C ARG A 48 -13.15 -8.37 10.90
N PRO A 49 -12.32 -8.81 11.85
CA PRO A 49 -11.26 -7.99 12.40
C PRO A 49 -10.37 -7.39 11.33
N VAL A 50 -10.00 -6.13 11.51
CA VAL A 50 -8.95 -5.49 10.71
C VAL A 50 -7.62 -6.14 11.04
N ILE A 51 -6.89 -6.56 10.00
CA ILE A 51 -5.57 -7.17 10.13
C ILE A 51 -4.52 -6.22 9.55
N ILE A 52 -3.46 -6.00 10.32
CA ILE A 52 -2.25 -5.29 9.91
C ILE A 52 -1.13 -6.32 9.78
N GLU A 53 -0.73 -6.62 8.56
CA GLU A 53 0.39 -7.50 8.29
C GLU A 53 1.71 -6.72 8.34
N THR A 54 2.67 -7.26 9.06
CA THR A 54 4.04 -6.72 9.17
C THR A 54 5.07 -7.82 8.94
N SER A 55 6.34 -7.44 8.80
CA SER A 55 7.44 -8.43 8.74
C SER A 55 7.61 -9.25 10.03
N ARG A 56 6.98 -8.84 11.14
CA ARG A 56 7.03 -9.52 12.44
C ARG A 56 5.81 -10.41 12.71
N GLY A 57 4.77 -10.33 11.88
CA GLY A 57 3.52 -11.06 12.03
C GLY A 57 2.29 -10.17 11.85
N ASP A 58 1.13 -10.75 12.10
CA ASP A 58 -0.15 -10.08 11.98
C ASP A 58 -0.55 -9.42 13.31
N PHE A 59 -1.10 -8.22 13.22
CA PHE A 59 -1.70 -7.49 14.33
C PHE A 59 -3.14 -7.15 14.00
N PHE A 60 -3.94 -6.96 15.05
CA PHE A 60 -5.34 -6.57 14.96
C PHE A 60 -5.52 -5.17 15.52
N LEU A 61 -6.49 -4.41 15.01
CA LEU A 61 -6.83 -3.12 15.58
C LEU A 61 -7.95 -3.26 16.60
N ASP A 62 -7.83 -2.61 17.74
CA ASP A 62 -8.97 -2.42 18.64
C ASP A 62 -9.85 -1.24 18.19
N HIS A 63 -10.95 -0.98 18.91
CA HIS A 63 -11.89 0.11 18.58
C HIS A 63 -11.27 1.53 18.66
N SER A 64 -10.10 1.68 19.24
CA SER A 64 -9.33 2.94 19.30
C SER A 64 -8.23 3.01 18.24
N GLY A 65 -8.10 2.00 17.35
CA GLY A 65 -7.04 1.92 16.35
C GLY A 65 -5.67 1.51 16.90
N ILE A 66 -5.62 0.96 18.12
CA ILE A 66 -4.40 0.47 18.74
C ILE A 66 -4.14 -0.98 18.32
N TRP A 67 -2.89 -1.31 18.05
CA TRP A 67 -2.48 -2.64 17.63
C TRP A 67 -2.50 -3.64 18.78
N ARG A 68 -3.04 -4.84 18.51
CA ARG A 68 -3.14 -6.00 19.40
C ARG A 68 -2.61 -7.24 18.70
N GLU A 69 -2.01 -8.15 19.45
CA GLU A 69 -1.55 -9.45 18.93
C GLU A 69 -2.71 -10.45 18.82
N GLU A 70 -3.74 -10.29 19.67
CA GLU A 70 -4.88 -11.18 19.72
C GLU A 70 -6.11 -10.58 19.02
N PRO A 71 -6.90 -11.40 18.31
CA PRO A 71 -8.11 -10.94 17.62
C PRO A 71 -9.29 -10.65 18.54
N TYR A 72 -9.22 -11.06 19.81
CA TYR A 72 -10.34 -10.86 20.75
C TYR A 72 -10.58 -9.38 21.03
N GLY A 73 -11.83 -8.94 20.84
CA GLY A 73 -12.19 -7.52 21.00
C GLY A 73 -11.64 -6.62 19.91
N ALA A 74 -11.15 -7.19 18.81
CA ALA A 74 -10.68 -6.40 17.67
C ALA A 74 -11.83 -5.72 16.93
N TYR A 75 -11.51 -4.57 16.37
CA TYR A 75 -12.44 -3.81 15.54
C TYR A 75 -12.73 -4.53 14.22
N SER A 76 -14.01 -4.74 13.92
CA SER A 76 -14.48 -5.31 12.66
C SER A 76 -15.06 -4.22 11.78
N VAL A 77 -14.59 -4.17 10.53
CA VAL A 77 -15.06 -3.18 9.56
C VAL A 77 -16.45 -3.55 9.03
N THR A 78 -17.32 -2.56 8.90
CA THR A 78 -18.66 -2.73 8.37
C THR A 78 -18.71 -2.62 6.85
N GLU A 79 -19.78 -3.13 6.23
CA GLU A 79 -20.04 -2.97 4.80
C GLU A 79 -20.11 -1.49 4.39
N THR A 80 -20.74 -0.66 5.23
CA THR A 80 -20.85 0.78 4.98
C THR A 80 -19.48 1.44 4.96
N GLU A 81 -18.56 1.06 5.85
CA GLU A 81 -17.21 1.60 5.88
C GLU A 81 -16.37 1.19 4.66
N ILE A 82 -16.51 -0.05 4.21
CA ILE A 82 -15.86 -0.49 2.95
C ILE A 82 -16.41 0.32 1.76
N ARG A 83 -17.72 0.49 1.68
CA ARG A 83 -18.36 1.28 0.62
C ARG A 83 -17.92 2.75 0.65
N ASP A 84 -17.92 3.37 1.83
CA ASP A 84 -17.45 4.76 2.01
C ASP A 84 -15.97 4.92 1.62
N LEU A 85 -15.14 3.94 1.97
CA LEU A 85 -13.72 3.93 1.59
C LEU A 85 -13.55 3.90 0.07
N ILE A 86 -14.27 3.02 -0.61
CA ILE A 86 -14.19 2.89 -2.08
C ILE A 86 -14.71 4.15 -2.76
N ALA A 87 -15.85 4.70 -2.33
CA ALA A 87 -16.38 5.95 -2.85
C ALA A 87 -15.35 7.09 -2.71
N TYR A 88 -14.75 7.20 -1.54
CA TYR A 88 -13.68 8.19 -1.28
C TYR A 88 -12.46 7.99 -2.18
N LEU A 89 -11.97 6.75 -2.36
CA LEU A 89 -10.82 6.44 -3.21
C LEU A 89 -11.08 6.74 -4.68
N CYS A 90 -12.32 6.54 -5.13
CA CYS A 90 -12.77 6.86 -6.47
C CYS A 90 -13.24 8.32 -6.62
N GLN A 91 -12.99 9.19 -5.62
CA GLN A 91 -13.41 10.60 -5.63
C GLN A 91 -14.90 10.77 -5.96
N ASP A 92 -15.74 9.92 -5.38
CA ASP A 92 -17.18 9.81 -5.64
C ASP A 92 -17.57 9.53 -7.10
N SER A 93 -16.58 9.21 -7.97
CA SER A 93 -16.79 8.88 -9.38
C SER A 93 -16.31 7.46 -9.70
N VAL A 94 -17.04 6.45 -9.25
CA VAL A 94 -16.72 5.03 -9.48
C VAL A 94 -16.59 4.69 -10.99
N TYR A 95 -17.30 5.43 -11.85
CA TYR A 95 -17.22 5.24 -13.30
C TYR A 95 -15.84 5.62 -13.88
N ALA A 96 -15.17 6.61 -13.31
CA ALA A 96 -13.83 7.01 -13.75
C ALA A 96 -12.78 5.92 -13.47
N TYR A 97 -13.05 5.04 -12.50
CA TYR A 97 -12.19 3.94 -12.07
C TYR A 97 -12.73 2.55 -12.49
N ALA A 98 -13.64 2.52 -13.47
CA ALA A 98 -14.31 1.27 -13.87
C ALA A 98 -13.32 0.20 -14.38
N ASP A 99 -12.27 0.60 -15.08
CA ASP A 99 -11.26 -0.32 -15.61
C ASP A 99 -10.38 -0.90 -14.49
N GLU A 100 -9.97 -0.08 -13.53
CA GLU A 100 -9.20 -0.50 -12.36
C GLU A 100 -10.03 -1.44 -11.47
N ILE A 101 -11.29 -1.10 -11.22
CA ILE A 101 -12.21 -1.96 -10.45
C ILE A 101 -12.40 -3.28 -11.17
N ARG A 102 -12.53 -3.29 -12.49
CA ARG A 102 -12.60 -4.51 -13.30
C ARG A 102 -11.33 -5.35 -13.18
N GLN A 103 -10.16 -4.71 -13.11
CA GLN A 103 -8.88 -5.38 -12.87
C GLN A 103 -8.70 -5.85 -11.42
N GLY A 104 -9.59 -5.43 -10.50
CA GLY A 104 -9.57 -5.81 -9.10
C GLY A 104 -8.57 -5.01 -8.25
N PHE A 105 -8.08 -3.86 -8.71
CA PHE A 105 -7.20 -3.02 -7.90
C PHE A 105 -7.23 -1.55 -8.31
N LEU A 106 -6.93 -0.68 -7.34
CA LEU A 106 -6.68 0.74 -7.52
C LEU A 106 -5.23 1.06 -7.16
N THR A 107 -4.63 2.03 -7.85
CA THR A 107 -3.36 2.61 -7.43
C THR A 107 -3.61 4.04 -6.98
N VAL A 108 -3.17 4.37 -5.77
CA VAL A 108 -3.42 5.67 -5.16
C VAL A 108 -2.13 6.45 -4.93
N GLU A 109 -2.26 7.72 -4.57
CA GLU A 109 -1.14 8.60 -4.23
C GLU A 109 -0.21 7.93 -3.22
N GLY A 110 1.11 8.10 -3.37
CA GLY A 110 2.11 7.39 -2.57
C GLY A 110 2.49 6.02 -3.14
N GLY A 111 1.87 5.57 -4.24
CA GLY A 111 2.16 4.29 -4.90
C GLY A 111 1.59 3.07 -4.18
N HIS A 112 0.70 3.28 -3.20
CA HIS A 112 -0.01 2.19 -2.54
C HIS A 112 -0.95 1.49 -3.53
N ARG A 113 -1.05 0.17 -3.42
CA ARG A 113 -1.93 -0.64 -4.25
C ARG A 113 -3.06 -1.22 -3.41
N ILE A 114 -4.28 -0.98 -3.85
CA ILE A 114 -5.49 -1.40 -3.15
C ILE A 114 -6.18 -2.47 -3.96
N GLY A 115 -6.07 -3.72 -3.53
CA GLY A 115 -6.77 -4.86 -4.11
C GLY A 115 -8.23 -4.86 -3.65
N LEU A 116 -9.13 -5.17 -4.58
CA LEU A 116 -10.56 -5.20 -4.35
C LEU A 116 -11.08 -6.60 -4.65
N SER A 117 -11.97 -7.12 -3.79
CA SER A 117 -12.68 -8.36 -4.03
C SER A 117 -14.14 -8.23 -3.62
N GLY A 118 -15.01 -8.75 -4.47
CA GLY A 118 -16.46 -8.67 -4.30
C GLY A 118 -17.18 -9.60 -5.26
N GLN A 119 -18.43 -9.31 -5.52
CA GLN A 119 -19.24 -10.09 -6.44
C GLN A 119 -18.92 -9.72 -7.89
N ALA A 120 -18.47 -10.70 -8.67
CA ALA A 120 -18.22 -10.55 -10.10
C ALA A 120 -19.56 -10.37 -10.87
N VAL A 121 -19.60 -9.38 -11.74
CA VAL A 121 -20.68 -9.19 -12.72
C VAL A 121 -20.08 -9.44 -14.09
N LEU A 122 -20.53 -10.51 -14.73
CA LEU A 122 -20.06 -10.91 -16.04
C LEU A 122 -20.82 -10.15 -17.16
N GLU A 123 -20.12 -9.81 -18.20
CA GLU A 123 -20.70 -9.30 -19.44
C GLU A 123 -21.10 -10.46 -20.37
N ASN A 124 -20.26 -11.52 -20.35
CA ASN A 124 -20.50 -12.81 -21.00
C ASN A 124 -19.74 -13.90 -20.21
N GLU A 125 -19.79 -15.17 -20.66
CA GLU A 125 -19.20 -16.31 -19.94
C GLU A 125 -17.69 -16.15 -19.62
N ASN A 126 -16.96 -15.35 -20.38
CA ASN A 126 -15.50 -15.21 -20.27
C ASN A 126 -15.03 -13.77 -19.99
N SER A 127 -15.93 -12.83 -19.79
CA SER A 127 -15.60 -11.41 -19.63
C SER A 127 -16.22 -10.80 -18.38
N LEU A 128 -15.37 -10.28 -17.52
CA LEU A 128 -15.78 -9.54 -16.33
C LEU A 128 -16.17 -8.11 -16.72
N ARG A 129 -17.41 -7.72 -16.47
CA ARG A 129 -17.91 -6.36 -16.65
C ARG A 129 -17.46 -5.45 -15.51
N THR A 130 -17.64 -5.88 -14.26
CA THR A 130 -17.28 -5.11 -13.06
C THR A 130 -17.34 -5.97 -11.79
N LEU A 131 -16.88 -5.40 -10.67
CA LEU A 131 -17.13 -5.92 -9.32
C LEU A 131 -18.25 -5.13 -8.66
N LYS A 132 -19.15 -5.82 -7.98
CA LYS A 132 -20.19 -5.25 -7.11
C LYS A 132 -20.02 -5.80 -5.69
N ASN A 133 -20.69 -5.14 -4.71
CA ASN A 133 -20.71 -5.60 -3.33
C ASN A 133 -19.31 -5.95 -2.84
N ILE A 134 -18.36 -4.99 -3.03
CA ILE A 134 -16.97 -5.20 -2.59
C ILE A 134 -17.00 -5.41 -1.09
N SER A 135 -16.53 -6.57 -0.66
CA SER A 135 -16.54 -7.03 0.73
C SER A 135 -15.15 -7.22 1.31
N PHE A 136 -14.13 -7.14 0.46
CA PHE A 136 -12.73 -7.24 0.86
C PHE A 136 -11.88 -6.19 0.16
N VAL A 137 -11.10 -5.46 0.96
CA VAL A 137 -10.13 -4.47 0.51
C VAL A 137 -8.78 -4.81 1.11
N ASN A 138 -7.78 -4.89 0.28
CA ASN A 138 -6.41 -5.20 0.66
C ASN A 138 -5.47 -4.06 0.27
N ILE A 139 -4.97 -3.32 1.26
CA ILE A 139 -4.11 -2.16 1.05
C ILE A 139 -2.66 -2.59 1.21
N ARG A 140 -1.95 -2.73 0.10
CA ARG A 140 -0.50 -2.96 0.11
C ARG A 140 0.23 -1.65 0.22
N VAL A 141 0.97 -1.48 1.31
CA VAL A 141 1.68 -0.24 1.60
C VAL A 141 2.98 -0.19 0.80
N ALA A 142 3.13 0.87 -0.01
CA ALA A 142 4.36 1.10 -0.74
C ALA A 142 5.41 1.70 0.21
N HIS A 143 6.62 1.17 0.16
CA HIS A 143 7.76 1.70 0.91
C HIS A 143 8.76 2.35 -0.05
N GLU A 144 9.11 3.59 0.24
CA GLU A 144 10.22 4.26 -0.43
C GLU A 144 11.51 3.94 0.32
N ILE A 145 12.46 3.33 -0.36
CA ILE A 145 13.78 3.02 0.19
C ILE A 145 14.77 4.03 -0.39
N ARG A 146 15.27 4.92 0.45
CA ARG A 146 16.23 5.97 0.08
C ARG A 146 17.65 5.56 0.41
N GLY A 147 18.62 6.13 -0.33
CA GLY A 147 20.04 5.93 -0.07
C GLY A 147 20.60 4.58 -0.56
N VAL A 148 19.79 3.77 -1.24
CA VAL A 148 20.27 2.51 -1.86
C VAL A 148 21.24 2.82 -2.99
N ALA A 149 21.05 3.93 -3.67
CA ALA A 149 21.84 4.37 -4.81
C ALA A 149 23.11 5.16 -4.42
N ASP A 150 23.22 5.64 -3.17
CA ASP A 150 24.29 6.57 -2.75
C ASP A 150 25.69 6.06 -3.06
N LYS A 151 25.94 4.76 -2.92
CA LYS A 151 27.24 4.13 -3.20
C LYS A 151 27.51 3.93 -4.68
N ILE A 152 26.45 3.84 -5.49
CA ILE A 152 26.56 3.52 -6.92
C ILE A 152 26.53 4.78 -7.76
N LEU A 153 25.82 5.82 -7.30
CA LEU A 153 25.64 7.05 -8.05
C LEU A 153 26.97 7.69 -8.54
N PRO A 154 28.04 7.79 -7.71
CA PRO A 154 29.31 8.33 -8.16
C PRO A 154 29.94 7.52 -9.29
N GLU A 155 29.76 6.20 -9.31
CA GLU A 155 30.31 5.30 -10.34
C GLU A 155 29.62 5.46 -11.71
N LEU A 156 28.41 6.02 -11.71
CA LEU A 156 27.64 6.27 -12.92
C LEU A 156 28.09 7.53 -13.66
N TYR A 157 28.92 8.35 -13.05
CA TYR A 157 29.50 9.56 -13.66
C TYR A 157 30.96 9.40 -14.00
N LYS A 158 31.34 9.72 -15.25
CA LYS A 158 32.74 9.85 -15.68
C LYS A 158 32.92 11.19 -16.34
N ALA A 159 33.90 11.96 -15.87
CA ALA A 159 34.20 13.30 -16.38
C ALA A 159 32.91 14.22 -16.38
N GLY A 160 32.11 14.15 -15.33
CA GLY A 160 30.89 14.96 -15.20
C GLY A 160 29.73 14.55 -16.11
N ARG A 161 29.82 13.40 -16.78
CA ARG A 161 28.75 12.90 -17.66
C ARG A 161 28.20 11.57 -17.15
N PHE A 162 26.88 11.45 -17.11
CA PHE A 162 26.20 10.21 -16.80
C PHE A 162 26.49 9.15 -17.89
N GLN A 163 26.83 7.94 -17.47
CA GLN A 163 27.21 6.86 -18.39
C GLN A 163 26.00 5.95 -18.67
N ASN A 164 25.94 5.43 -19.90
CA ASN A 164 25.00 4.36 -20.24
C ASN A 164 25.31 3.14 -19.38
N THR A 165 24.35 2.74 -18.54
CA THR A 165 24.56 1.73 -17.51
C THR A 165 23.50 0.65 -17.60
N LEU A 166 23.92 -0.62 -17.53
CA LEU A 166 23.07 -1.78 -17.47
C LEU A 166 23.11 -2.38 -16.05
N ILE A 167 21.95 -2.45 -15.40
CA ILE A 167 21.79 -3.08 -14.08
C ILE A 167 21.30 -4.50 -14.25
N VAL A 168 22.13 -5.49 -13.87
CA VAL A 168 21.83 -6.91 -13.99
C VAL A 168 21.80 -7.54 -12.60
N SER A 169 20.70 -8.21 -12.26
CA SER A 169 20.59 -9.04 -11.05
C SER A 169 19.40 -10.01 -11.17
N PRO A 170 19.37 -11.08 -10.37
CA PRO A 170 18.20 -11.97 -10.31
C PRO A 170 16.91 -11.21 -9.95
N PRO A 171 15.71 -11.77 -10.25
CA PRO A 171 14.44 -11.24 -9.76
C PRO A 171 14.43 -11.08 -8.24
N GLY A 172 13.75 -10.03 -7.73
CA GLY A 172 13.63 -9.78 -6.29
C GLY A 172 14.84 -9.08 -5.63
N PHE A 173 15.97 -8.89 -6.30
CA PHE A 173 17.18 -8.28 -5.75
C PHE A 173 17.19 -6.73 -5.79
N GLY A 174 16.04 -6.10 -5.85
CA GLY A 174 15.91 -4.66 -5.64
C GLY A 174 16.30 -3.77 -6.83
N LYS A 175 16.39 -4.30 -8.09
CA LYS A 175 16.70 -3.48 -9.29
C LYS A 175 15.82 -2.25 -9.42
N THR A 176 14.52 -2.44 -9.30
CA THR A 176 13.53 -1.35 -9.41
C THR A 176 13.65 -0.35 -8.25
N THR A 177 13.97 -0.82 -7.05
CA THR A 177 14.23 0.03 -5.89
C THR A 177 15.45 0.91 -6.11
N LEU A 178 16.56 0.30 -6.61
CA LEU A 178 17.76 1.02 -6.96
C LEU A 178 17.51 2.06 -8.06
N LEU A 179 16.80 1.69 -9.14
CA LEU A 179 16.47 2.61 -10.22
C LEU A 179 15.62 3.79 -9.75
N ARG A 180 14.61 3.53 -8.91
CA ARG A 180 13.77 4.60 -8.34
C ARG A 180 14.58 5.57 -7.48
N ASP A 181 15.51 5.07 -6.68
CA ASP A 181 16.38 5.92 -5.86
C ASP A 181 17.38 6.71 -6.70
N LEU A 182 17.96 6.12 -7.76
CA LEU A 182 18.79 6.80 -8.73
C LEU A 182 18.08 7.95 -9.46
N ILE A 183 16.82 7.73 -9.87
CA ILE A 183 16.03 8.75 -10.60
C ILE A 183 15.65 9.91 -9.66
N ARG A 184 15.49 9.61 -8.37
CA ARG A 184 15.14 10.61 -7.37
C ARG A 184 16.30 11.54 -7.04
N GLN A 185 17.54 11.08 -7.10
CA GLN A 185 18.77 11.85 -6.81
C GLN A 185 19.20 12.74 -7.97
#